data_aa31401a552d9f180fbd791604e1afba
#
_entry.id   aa31401a552d9f180fbd791604e1afba
#
_cell.length_a   1.000
_cell.length_b   1.000
_cell.length_c   1.000
_cell.angle_alpha   90.00
_cell.angle_beta   90.00
_cell.angle_gamma   90.00
#
_symmetry.space_group_name_H-M   'P 1'
#
loop_
_entity.id
_entity.type
_entity.pdbx_description
1 polymer ?
#
loop_
_entity_poly.entity_id
_entity_poly.type
_entity_poly.pdbx_seq_one_letter_code
_entity_poly.pdbx_strand_id
1 'polypeptide(L)'
;YLKEVGWDLIGENLLRSLRAQSENAYVRLSPIINPQYISYSHRKGFSYRFKLGAQYRFGEQTSLQLNPTLGYNFKLREFYFKVPVRFSYNQALDAHADFTWGNDNRIGNSSVLDEIRSEQGDLPELDNRNLDLFDDNYLRLTHSITPVKWLSVETGLVYHHRRAINAADMKRFGKPVEYRSLAPMAGLKLRPWASAPVFSIDYERGLRGHETNLEYERWELDASWKHRMRRMQTVNLRFGGGFYTNRGHNYFMDFANFRDQNLPEGWDDDWTGNFQLLSSHRYNQSSYYVRGNLSYESPLLLASLTPLLGRYVERERAYVSSLLIENTRPYSELGYGFTCRYFSMGLFASFLSFKYQEMGCKFTFELFRRW
;
A
#
# COMPACT_ATOMS: atom_id res chain seq x y z
N TYR A 1 7.22 23.20 -39.16
CA TYR A 1 6.30 24.11 -38.44
C TYR A 1 5.13 23.34 -37.72
N LEU A 2 4.28 22.58 -38.46
CA LEU A 2 3.19 21.79 -37.85
C LEU A 2 3.69 20.61 -36.98
N LYS A 3 4.82 19.99 -37.30
CA LYS A 3 5.49 18.98 -36.48
C LYS A 3 6.10 19.58 -35.21
N GLU A 4 6.71 20.73 -35.29
CA GLU A 4 7.31 21.44 -34.16
C GLU A 4 6.24 21.97 -33.22
N VAL A 5 5.20 22.63 -33.75
CA VAL A 5 4.04 23.12 -32.96
C VAL A 5 3.29 21.95 -32.32
N GLY A 6 3.09 20.84 -33.05
CA GLY A 6 2.47 19.64 -32.51
C GLY A 6 3.32 18.96 -31.44
N TRP A 7 4.65 18.95 -31.57
CA TRP A 7 5.55 18.38 -30.57
C TRP A 7 5.70 19.29 -29.35
N ASP A 8 5.81 20.59 -29.52
CA ASP A 8 5.92 21.55 -28.41
C ASP A 8 4.60 21.63 -27.62
N LEU A 9 3.42 21.63 -28.30
CA LEU A 9 2.12 21.71 -27.62
C LEU A 9 1.70 20.39 -27.00
N ILE A 10 1.92 19.27 -27.66
CA ILE A 10 1.49 17.94 -27.24
C ILE A 10 2.58 17.23 -26.43
N GLY A 11 3.82 17.23 -26.93
CA GLY A 11 4.94 16.53 -26.31
C GLY A 11 5.35 17.14 -24.97
N GLU A 12 5.50 18.45 -24.88
CA GLU A 12 5.87 19.12 -23.63
C GLU A 12 4.74 19.04 -22.58
N ASN A 13 3.49 19.25 -22.97
CA ASN A 13 2.34 19.18 -22.05
C ASN A 13 1.99 17.75 -21.62
N LEU A 14 2.28 16.74 -22.46
CA LEU A 14 2.05 15.33 -22.10
C LEU A 14 3.15 14.75 -21.21
N LEU A 15 4.39 15.23 -21.35
CA LEU A 15 5.57 14.72 -20.65
C LEU A 15 5.96 15.55 -19.42
N ARG A 16 5.49 16.77 -19.32
CA ARG A 16 5.77 17.65 -18.17
C ARG A 16 4.58 17.78 -17.23
N SER A 17 4.86 17.97 -15.95
CA SER A 17 3.81 18.31 -14.98
C SER A 17 3.38 19.77 -15.21
N LEU A 18 2.09 19.97 -15.42
CA LEU A 18 1.52 21.31 -15.43
C LEU A 18 1.42 21.82 -13.99
N ARG A 19 1.89 23.03 -13.77
CA ARG A 19 1.88 23.69 -12.46
C ARG A 19 1.28 25.08 -12.61
N ALA A 20 0.30 25.36 -11.78
CA ALA A 20 -0.25 26.72 -11.62
C ALA A 20 -0.06 27.11 -10.16
N GLN A 21 0.50 28.28 -9.94
CA GLN A 21 0.76 28.80 -8.60
C GLN A 21 0.27 30.25 -8.50
N SER A 22 -0.46 30.51 -7.42
CA SER A 22 -0.84 31.85 -6.97
C SER A 22 -0.32 32.05 -5.55
N GLU A 23 -0.49 33.22 -4.95
CA GLU A 23 -0.04 33.50 -3.57
C GLU A 23 -0.54 32.45 -2.57
N ASN A 24 -1.81 32.07 -2.67
CA ASN A 24 -2.47 31.18 -1.73
C ASN A 24 -2.82 29.80 -2.29
N ALA A 25 -2.69 29.59 -3.61
CA ALA A 25 -3.11 28.37 -4.29
C ALA A 25 -1.97 27.77 -5.10
N TYR A 26 -1.87 26.45 -5.03
CA TYR A 26 -0.96 25.66 -5.85
C TYR A 26 -1.72 24.47 -6.43
N VAL A 27 -1.62 24.30 -7.75
CA VAL A 27 -2.20 23.17 -8.46
C VAL A 27 -1.10 22.51 -9.29
N ARG A 28 -0.99 21.20 -9.20
CA ARG A 28 -0.06 20.39 -9.99
C ARG A 28 -0.80 19.24 -10.64
N LEU A 29 -0.70 19.15 -11.94
CA LEU A 29 -1.16 18.03 -12.74
C LEU A 29 0.04 17.14 -13.07
N SER A 30 -0.06 15.85 -12.86
CA SER A 30 0.99 14.92 -13.27
C SER A 30 1.05 14.82 -14.80
N PRO A 31 2.22 14.53 -15.40
CA PRO A 31 2.31 14.29 -16.82
C PRO A 31 1.36 13.19 -17.25
N ILE A 32 0.67 13.39 -18.37
CA ILE A 32 -0.27 12.39 -18.89
C ILE A 32 0.48 11.12 -19.34
N ILE A 33 1.60 11.31 -20.03
CA ILE A 33 2.48 10.19 -20.43
C ILE A 33 3.65 10.14 -19.47
N ASN A 34 3.49 9.38 -18.38
CA ASN A 34 4.57 9.13 -17.45
C ASN A 34 4.75 7.62 -17.26
N PRO A 35 5.91 7.07 -17.69
CA PRO A 35 6.22 5.64 -17.51
C PRO A 35 6.13 5.18 -16.05
N GLN A 36 6.40 6.07 -15.08
CA GLN A 36 6.30 5.77 -13.65
C GLN A 36 4.85 5.47 -13.19
N TYR A 37 3.86 5.84 -13.99
CA TYR A 37 2.45 5.61 -13.67
C TYR A 37 1.82 4.49 -14.48
N ILE A 38 2.63 3.80 -15.28
CA ILE A 38 2.25 2.59 -15.98
C ILE A 38 2.87 1.41 -15.23
N SER A 39 2.07 0.45 -14.88
CA SER A 39 2.56 -0.80 -14.29
C SER A 39 1.94 -2.00 -14.99
N TYR A 40 2.64 -3.11 -14.92
CA TYR A 40 2.15 -4.39 -15.40
C TYR A 40 2.24 -5.44 -14.30
N SER A 41 1.17 -6.16 -14.08
CA SER A 41 1.19 -7.36 -13.26
C SER A 41 0.42 -8.47 -13.96
N HIS A 42 0.82 -9.72 -13.75
CA HIS A 42 0.14 -10.87 -14.38
C HIS A 42 -1.36 -10.91 -14.05
N ARG A 43 -1.73 -10.52 -12.83
CA ARG A 43 -3.10 -10.51 -12.32
C ARG A 43 -3.94 -9.38 -12.89
N LYS A 44 -3.41 -8.14 -12.91
CA LYS A 44 -4.14 -6.91 -13.31
C LYS A 44 -3.90 -6.50 -14.77
N GLY A 45 -2.90 -7.09 -15.43
CA GLY A 45 -2.43 -6.64 -16.73
C GLY A 45 -1.77 -5.26 -16.66
N PHE A 46 -1.86 -4.51 -17.73
CA PHE A 46 -1.44 -3.11 -17.73
C PHE A 46 -2.40 -2.26 -16.89
N SER A 47 -1.82 -1.38 -16.09
CA SER A 47 -2.56 -0.40 -15.29
C SER A 47 -1.92 0.96 -15.47
N TYR A 48 -2.75 1.99 -15.59
CA TYR A 48 -2.33 3.38 -15.71
C TYR A 48 -2.87 4.19 -14.52
N ARG A 49 -2.08 5.15 -14.03
CA ARG A 49 -2.45 6.03 -12.93
C ARG A 49 -2.19 7.49 -13.29
N PHE A 50 -3.08 8.35 -12.85
CA PHE A 50 -2.98 9.79 -12.98
C PHE A 50 -3.12 10.45 -11.60
N LYS A 51 -2.30 11.47 -11.31
CA LYS A 51 -2.34 12.22 -10.06
C LYS A 51 -2.58 13.70 -10.30
N LEU A 52 -3.46 14.26 -9.50
CA LEU A 52 -3.66 15.69 -9.36
C LEU A 52 -3.24 16.09 -7.95
N GLY A 53 -2.58 17.21 -7.79
CA GLY A 53 -2.29 17.82 -6.49
C GLY A 53 -2.82 19.23 -6.48
N ALA A 54 -3.62 19.58 -5.49
CA ALA A 54 -4.06 20.93 -5.24
C ALA A 54 -3.88 21.28 -3.77
N GLN A 55 -3.42 22.49 -3.51
CA GLN A 55 -3.27 23.01 -2.15
C GLN A 55 -3.76 24.45 -2.12
N TYR A 56 -4.55 24.78 -1.11
CA TYR A 56 -4.98 26.14 -0.83
C TYR A 56 -4.64 26.51 0.61
N ARG A 57 -4.04 27.68 0.82
CA ARG A 57 -3.70 28.24 2.13
C ARG A 57 -4.69 29.32 2.49
N PHE A 58 -5.44 29.12 3.57
CA PHE A 58 -6.36 30.11 4.12
C PHE A 58 -5.65 31.13 5.01
N GLY A 59 -4.47 30.76 5.54
CA GLY A 59 -3.64 31.56 6.43
C GLY A 59 -2.32 30.84 6.73
N GLU A 60 -1.56 31.39 7.68
CA GLU A 60 -0.24 30.83 8.02
C GLU A 60 -0.30 29.41 8.60
N GLN A 61 -1.37 29.08 9.34
CA GLN A 61 -1.52 27.79 10.03
C GLN A 61 -2.57 26.86 9.39
N THR A 62 -3.37 27.40 8.44
CA THR A 62 -4.53 26.68 7.91
C THR A 62 -4.38 26.43 6.43
N SER A 63 -4.47 25.17 6.01
CA SER A 63 -4.38 24.79 4.61
C SER A 63 -5.28 23.59 4.29
N LEU A 64 -5.77 23.56 3.05
CA LEU A 64 -6.50 22.45 2.45
C LEU A 64 -5.63 21.82 1.36
N GLN A 65 -5.43 20.52 1.43
CA GLN A 65 -4.69 19.73 0.44
C GLN A 65 -5.62 18.68 -0.17
N LEU A 66 -5.61 18.57 -1.48
CA LEU A 66 -6.39 17.61 -2.26
C LEU A 66 -5.43 16.90 -3.22
N ASN A 67 -5.27 15.58 -3.11
CA ASN A 67 -4.34 14.79 -3.92
C ASN A 67 -5.04 13.57 -4.57
N PRO A 68 -6.06 13.77 -5.41
CA PRO A 68 -6.75 12.67 -6.05
C PRO A 68 -5.83 11.88 -6.97
N THR A 69 -6.02 10.58 -6.94
CA THR A 69 -5.36 9.63 -7.81
C THR A 69 -6.44 8.83 -8.54
N LEU A 70 -6.34 8.79 -9.85
CA LEU A 70 -7.24 8.04 -10.72
C LEU A 70 -6.44 6.97 -11.42
N GLY A 71 -6.97 5.76 -11.55
CA GLY A 71 -6.32 4.68 -12.24
C GLY A 71 -7.27 3.85 -13.08
N TYR A 72 -6.73 3.20 -14.10
CA TYR A 72 -7.47 2.29 -14.97
C TYR A 72 -6.69 1.01 -15.20
N ASN A 73 -7.33 -0.13 -14.96
CA ASN A 73 -6.78 -1.44 -15.23
C ASN A 73 -7.35 -1.97 -16.55
N PHE A 74 -6.49 -2.11 -17.57
CA PHE A 74 -6.93 -2.47 -18.92
C PHE A 74 -7.45 -3.91 -19.01
N LYS A 75 -6.83 -4.85 -18.32
CA LYS A 75 -7.26 -6.26 -18.31
C LYS A 75 -8.62 -6.45 -17.64
N LEU A 76 -8.83 -5.74 -16.52
CA LEU A 76 -10.06 -5.81 -15.74
C LEU A 76 -11.14 -4.88 -16.28
N ARG A 77 -10.78 -3.89 -17.12
CA ARG A 77 -11.66 -2.83 -17.65
C ARG A 77 -12.34 -2.03 -16.54
N GLU A 78 -11.62 -1.77 -15.46
CA GLU A 78 -12.13 -1.14 -14.26
C GLU A 78 -11.40 0.16 -13.94
N PHE A 79 -12.15 1.12 -13.43
CA PHE A 79 -11.68 2.42 -13.01
C PHE A 79 -11.50 2.44 -11.49
N TYR A 80 -10.31 2.84 -11.01
CA TYR A 80 -10.01 2.94 -9.59
C TYR A 80 -9.65 4.37 -9.24
N PHE A 81 -10.05 4.80 -8.05
CA PHE A 81 -9.76 6.14 -7.58
C PHE A 81 -9.47 6.16 -6.08
N LYS A 82 -8.73 7.19 -5.67
CA LYS A 82 -8.50 7.57 -4.28
C LYS A 82 -8.47 9.08 -4.19
N VAL A 83 -9.31 9.66 -3.36
CA VAL A 83 -9.43 11.10 -3.17
C VAL A 83 -9.13 11.44 -1.72
N PRO A 84 -7.85 11.61 -1.35
CA PRO A 84 -7.47 12.11 -0.05
C PRO A 84 -7.60 13.63 0.00
N VAL A 85 -8.25 14.12 1.04
CA VAL A 85 -8.40 15.54 1.38
C VAL A 85 -7.84 15.74 2.78
N ARG A 86 -6.88 16.63 2.94
CA ARG A 86 -6.31 17.01 4.24
C ARG A 86 -6.62 18.46 4.55
N PHE A 87 -7.24 18.68 5.68
CA PHE A 87 -7.45 20.00 6.25
C PHE A 87 -6.56 20.19 7.48
N SER A 88 -5.49 20.95 7.33
CA SER A 88 -4.59 21.32 8.43
C SER A 88 -5.04 22.64 9.02
N TYR A 89 -5.22 22.69 10.34
CA TYR A 89 -5.71 23.89 11.02
C TYR A 89 -4.78 24.40 12.13
N ASN A 90 -3.79 23.60 12.56
CA ASN A 90 -2.76 24.02 13.50
C ASN A 90 -1.44 23.29 13.19
N GLN A 91 -0.50 24.00 12.56
CA GLN A 91 0.79 23.41 12.18
C GLN A 91 1.71 23.18 13.39
N ALA A 92 1.55 23.95 14.45
CA ALA A 92 2.39 23.79 15.64
C ALA A 92 2.15 22.45 16.36
N LEU A 93 0.91 21.97 16.34
CA LEU A 93 0.49 20.69 16.91
C LEU A 93 0.33 19.60 15.84
N ASP A 94 0.71 19.87 14.58
CA ASP A 94 0.43 19.00 13.43
C ASP A 94 -1.03 18.51 13.42
N ALA A 95 -1.96 19.43 13.76
CA ALA A 95 -3.36 19.10 13.91
C ALA A 95 -4.07 19.21 12.55
N HIS A 96 -4.64 18.10 12.10
CA HIS A 96 -5.30 18.00 10.81
C HIS A 96 -6.44 16.97 10.83
N ALA A 97 -7.40 17.19 9.95
CA ALA A 97 -8.45 16.24 9.62
C ALA A 97 -8.21 15.70 8.21
N ASP A 98 -8.20 14.39 8.09
CA ASP A 98 -8.06 13.70 6.80
C ASP A 98 -9.38 13.04 6.44
N PHE A 99 -9.83 13.29 5.22
CA PHE A 99 -10.95 12.59 4.60
C PHE A 99 -10.41 11.84 3.38
N THR A 100 -10.71 10.57 3.28
CA THR A 100 -10.31 9.76 2.12
C THR A 100 -11.51 8.96 1.63
N TRP A 101 -11.80 9.10 0.35
CA TRP A 101 -12.77 8.27 -0.36
C TRP A 101 -12.07 7.55 -1.50
N GLY A 102 -12.30 6.23 -1.64
CA GLY A 102 -11.64 5.46 -2.67
C GLY A 102 -12.24 4.08 -2.87
N ASN A 103 -11.89 3.48 -4.01
CA ASN A 103 -12.14 2.09 -4.36
C ASN A 103 -10.86 1.39 -4.85
N ASP A 104 -9.70 1.91 -4.44
CA ASP A 104 -8.40 1.43 -4.88
C ASP A 104 -7.94 0.12 -4.20
N ASN A 105 -8.72 -0.41 -3.27
CA ASN A 105 -8.44 -1.64 -2.58
C ASN A 105 -9.26 -2.81 -3.14
N ARG A 106 -8.61 -3.96 -3.19
CA ARG A 106 -9.24 -5.26 -3.40
C ARG A 106 -8.86 -6.17 -2.25
N ILE A 107 -9.85 -6.79 -1.64
CA ILE A 107 -9.65 -7.59 -0.45
C ILE A 107 -10.14 -9.01 -0.68
N GLY A 108 -9.43 -9.98 -0.10
CA GLY A 108 -9.80 -11.39 -0.13
C GLY A 108 -10.54 -11.81 1.13
N ASN A 109 -11.49 -12.73 0.98
CA ASN A 109 -12.11 -13.46 2.08
C ASN A 109 -12.25 -14.93 1.71
N SER A 110 -11.28 -15.72 2.11
CA SER A 110 -11.27 -17.16 1.83
C SER A 110 -12.28 -17.95 2.64
N SER A 111 -12.79 -17.42 3.77
CA SER A 111 -13.80 -18.10 4.56
C SER A 111 -15.08 -18.36 3.76
N VAL A 112 -15.44 -17.47 2.85
CA VAL A 112 -16.56 -17.65 1.93
C VAL A 112 -16.33 -18.83 0.99
N LEU A 113 -15.10 -18.96 0.47
CA LEU A 113 -14.74 -20.08 -0.40
C LEU A 113 -14.78 -21.42 0.35
N ASP A 114 -14.28 -21.43 1.59
CA ASP A 114 -14.30 -22.62 2.46
C ASP A 114 -15.71 -23.03 2.83
N GLU A 115 -16.60 -22.07 3.10
CA GLU A 115 -18.03 -22.34 3.32
C GLU A 115 -18.67 -22.98 2.08
N ILE A 116 -18.43 -22.44 0.88
CA ILE A 116 -18.96 -23.01 -0.37
C ILE A 116 -18.43 -24.43 -0.59
N ARG A 117 -17.13 -24.68 -0.33
CA ARG A 117 -16.54 -26.01 -0.42
C ARG A 117 -17.14 -27.00 0.58
N SER A 118 -17.41 -26.56 1.79
CA SER A 118 -18.03 -27.41 2.83
C SER A 118 -19.46 -27.82 2.48
N GLU A 119 -20.20 -26.96 1.77
CA GLU A 119 -21.60 -27.20 1.38
C GLU A 119 -21.73 -27.98 0.06
N GLN A 120 -20.84 -27.76 -0.90
CA GLN A 120 -20.98 -28.28 -2.26
C GLN A 120 -19.89 -29.30 -2.67
N GLY A 121 -18.92 -29.54 -1.79
CA GLY A 121 -17.75 -30.35 -2.10
C GLY A 121 -16.63 -29.57 -2.78
N ASP A 122 -15.46 -30.19 -2.85
CA ASP A 122 -14.27 -29.59 -3.44
C ASP A 122 -14.34 -29.67 -4.99
N LEU A 123 -14.86 -28.61 -5.59
CA LEU A 123 -14.93 -28.46 -7.05
C LEU A 123 -13.70 -27.69 -7.54
N PRO A 124 -12.83 -28.26 -8.39
CA PRO A 124 -11.62 -27.60 -8.88
C PRO A 124 -11.88 -26.28 -9.63
N GLU A 125 -13.09 -26.11 -10.15
CA GLU A 125 -13.50 -24.89 -10.85
C GLU A 125 -13.65 -23.67 -9.93
N LEU A 126 -13.83 -23.87 -8.62
CA LEU A 126 -14.06 -22.77 -7.67
C LEU A 126 -12.86 -21.84 -7.53
N ASP A 127 -11.64 -22.37 -7.64
CA ASP A 127 -10.41 -21.59 -7.50
C ASP A 127 -10.22 -20.53 -8.60
N ASN A 128 -10.80 -20.77 -9.77
CA ASN A 128 -10.68 -19.88 -10.92
C ASN A 128 -11.80 -18.83 -10.99
N ARG A 129 -12.80 -18.87 -10.10
CA ARG A 129 -13.99 -18.02 -10.17
C ARG A 129 -13.89 -16.72 -9.38
N ASN A 130 -12.78 -16.46 -8.69
CA ASN A 130 -12.57 -15.27 -7.85
C ASN A 130 -13.71 -15.02 -6.83
N LEU A 131 -14.24 -16.09 -6.23
CA LEU A 131 -15.33 -16.02 -5.25
C LEU A 131 -14.87 -15.47 -3.90
N ASP A 132 -13.59 -15.49 -3.65
CA ASP A 132 -12.93 -14.95 -2.46
C ASP A 132 -12.55 -13.47 -2.59
N LEU A 133 -12.77 -12.85 -3.76
CA LEU A 133 -12.32 -11.49 -4.03
C LEU A 133 -13.46 -10.48 -4.02
N PHE A 134 -13.22 -9.36 -3.35
CA PHE A 134 -14.17 -8.27 -3.17
C PHE A 134 -13.52 -6.93 -3.50
N ASP A 135 -14.24 -6.08 -4.22
CA ASP A 135 -13.88 -4.68 -4.37
C ASP A 135 -14.31 -3.92 -3.12
N ASP A 136 -13.42 -3.11 -2.57
CA ASP A 136 -13.63 -2.34 -1.35
C ASP A 136 -13.82 -0.85 -1.68
N ASN A 137 -15.03 -0.37 -1.54
CA ASN A 137 -15.37 1.05 -1.63
C ASN A 137 -15.39 1.60 -0.20
N TYR A 138 -14.45 2.46 0.13
CA TYR A 138 -14.28 2.91 1.50
C TYR A 138 -14.31 4.42 1.64
N LEU A 139 -14.72 4.86 2.82
CA LEU A 139 -14.71 6.24 3.25
C LEU A 139 -14.06 6.29 4.63
N ARG A 140 -12.97 7.05 4.76
CA ARG A 140 -12.23 7.20 6.00
C ARG A 140 -12.19 8.68 6.38
N LEU A 141 -12.60 8.97 7.60
CA LEU A 141 -12.48 10.28 8.23
C LEU A 141 -11.62 10.13 9.47
N THR A 142 -10.50 10.81 9.53
CA THR A 142 -9.61 10.77 10.68
C THR A 142 -9.23 12.18 11.12
N HIS A 143 -9.00 12.33 12.40
CA HIS A 143 -8.46 13.52 13.05
C HIS A 143 -7.16 13.15 13.73
N SER A 144 -6.09 13.86 13.43
CA SER A 144 -4.76 13.63 13.99
C SER A 144 -4.26 14.89 14.70
N ILE A 145 -3.62 14.70 15.85
CA ILE A 145 -3.00 15.77 16.62
C ILE A 145 -1.73 15.27 17.29
N THR A 146 -0.70 16.11 17.36
CA THR A 146 0.58 15.84 18.01
C THR A 146 0.74 16.78 19.23
N PRO A 147 0.09 16.47 20.37
CA PRO A 147 0.08 17.35 21.54
C PRO A 147 1.48 17.57 22.11
N VAL A 148 2.35 16.57 21.98
CA VAL A 148 3.76 16.66 22.36
C VAL A 148 4.63 16.00 21.28
N LYS A 149 5.86 16.45 21.10
CA LYS A 149 6.77 16.04 20.00
C LYS A 149 7.00 14.51 19.89
N TRP A 150 6.78 13.79 20.95
CA TRP A 150 6.99 12.33 21.01
C TRP A 150 5.71 11.52 20.91
N LEU A 151 4.51 12.16 20.93
CA LEU A 151 3.21 11.49 20.89
C LEU A 151 2.32 12.12 19.83
N SER A 152 1.82 11.31 18.89
CA SER A 152 0.76 11.66 17.97
C SER A 152 -0.44 10.74 18.20
N VAL A 153 -1.62 11.34 18.24
CA VAL A 153 -2.90 10.64 18.45
C VAL A 153 -3.75 10.80 17.20
N GLU A 154 -4.29 9.72 16.73
CA GLU A 154 -5.23 9.67 15.61
C GLU A 154 -6.54 9.03 16.06
N THR A 155 -7.67 9.63 15.72
CA THR A 155 -9.01 9.06 15.95
C THR A 155 -9.84 9.22 14.70
N GLY A 156 -10.80 8.34 14.47
CA GLY A 156 -11.58 8.45 13.26
C GLY A 156 -12.68 7.41 13.11
N LEU A 157 -13.28 7.44 11.93
CA LEU A 157 -14.32 6.50 11.48
C LEU A 157 -13.96 6.00 10.09
N VAL A 158 -14.13 4.70 9.89
CA VAL A 158 -13.96 4.07 8.58
C VAL A 158 -15.26 3.35 8.22
N TYR A 159 -15.73 3.61 7.02
CA TYR A 159 -16.85 2.89 6.42
C TYR A 159 -16.35 2.08 5.23
N HIS A 160 -16.69 0.81 5.17
CA HIS A 160 -16.39 -0.08 4.06
C HIS A 160 -17.67 -0.60 3.45
N HIS A 161 -17.75 -0.56 2.13
CA HIS A 161 -18.75 -1.23 1.32
C HIS A 161 -18.04 -2.17 0.35
N ARG A 162 -18.04 -3.45 0.68
CA ARG A 162 -17.35 -4.50 -0.06
C ARG A 162 -18.33 -5.24 -0.92
N ARG A 163 -18.02 -5.37 -2.20
CA ARG A 163 -18.86 -6.08 -3.17
C ARG A 163 -18.08 -7.18 -3.85
N ALA A 164 -18.68 -8.38 -3.89
CA ALA A 164 -18.08 -9.52 -4.56
C ALA A 164 -17.87 -9.23 -6.05
N ILE A 165 -16.67 -9.56 -6.56
CA ILE A 165 -16.34 -9.41 -7.98
C ILE A 165 -17.22 -10.32 -8.82
N ASN A 166 -17.43 -11.56 -8.38
CA ASN A 166 -18.33 -12.50 -9.03
C ASN A 166 -19.68 -12.58 -8.30
N ALA A 167 -20.46 -11.51 -8.42
CA ALA A 167 -21.79 -11.41 -7.80
C ALA A 167 -22.79 -12.46 -8.29
N ALA A 168 -22.64 -12.94 -9.53
CA ALA A 168 -23.57 -13.92 -10.11
C ALA A 168 -23.41 -15.30 -9.45
N ASP A 169 -22.19 -15.78 -9.34
CA ASP A 169 -21.92 -17.07 -8.70
C ASP A 169 -22.14 -17.01 -7.19
N MET A 170 -21.83 -15.88 -6.52
CA MET A 170 -22.14 -15.70 -5.10
C MET A 170 -23.63 -15.88 -4.83
N LYS A 171 -24.50 -15.24 -5.63
CA LYS A 171 -25.95 -15.42 -5.54
C LYS A 171 -26.38 -16.87 -5.79
N ARG A 172 -25.75 -17.53 -6.75
CA ARG A 172 -26.02 -18.94 -7.09
C ARG A 172 -25.74 -19.87 -5.90
N PHE A 173 -24.68 -19.57 -5.13
CA PHE A 173 -24.32 -20.31 -3.93
C PHE A 173 -25.04 -19.82 -2.65
N GLY A 174 -25.99 -18.90 -2.76
CA GLY A 174 -26.74 -18.37 -1.63
C GLY A 174 -25.91 -17.53 -0.67
N LYS A 175 -24.73 -17.04 -1.11
CA LYS A 175 -23.85 -16.23 -0.27
C LYS A 175 -24.12 -14.73 -0.47
N PRO A 176 -23.91 -13.89 0.56
CA PRO A 176 -24.08 -12.45 0.45
C PRO A 176 -23.12 -11.86 -0.59
N VAL A 177 -23.63 -10.94 -1.41
CA VAL A 177 -22.85 -10.25 -2.45
C VAL A 177 -22.19 -8.98 -1.91
N GLU A 178 -22.80 -8.39 -0.89
CA GLU A 178 -22.37 -7.12 -0.31
C GLU A 178 -22.16 -7.24 1.18
N TYR A 179 -21.08 -6.61 1.65
CA TYR A 179 -20.73 -6.51 3.06
C TYR A 179 -20.45 -5.05 3.40
N ARG A 180 -21.02 -4.59 4.51
CA ARG A 180 -20.88 -3.22 4.96
C ARG A 180 -20.37 -3.20 6.40
N SER A 181 -19.42 -2.32 6.68
CA SER A 181 -18.94 -2.08 8.04
C SER A 181 -18.77 -0.60 8.32
N LEU A 182 -19.09 -0.19 9.53
CA LEU A 182 -18.75 1.10 10.09
C LEU A 182 -17.89 0.86 11.33
N ALA A 183 -16.68 1.41 11.33
CA ALA A 183 -15.71 1.13 12.37
C ALA A 183 -15.11 2.42 12.92
N PRO A 184 -15.32 2.79 14.20
CA PRO A 184 -14.47 3.72 14.89
C PRO A 184 -13.05 3.17 15.00
N MET A 185 -12.07 4.08 14.87
CA MET A 185 -10.66 3.78 14.95
C MET A 185 -9.92 4.73 15.88
N ALA A 186 -8.86 4.25 16.50
CA ALA A 186 -7.94 5.04 17.28
C ALA A 186 -6.52 4.55 17.02
N GLY A 187 -5.59 5.49 16.88
CA GLY A 187 -4.18 5.22 16.65
C GLY A 187 -3.29 6.09 17.56
N LEU A 188 -2.19 5.49 17.98
CA LEU A 188 -1.15 6.18 18.74
C LEU A 188 0.19 5.98 18.05
N LYS A 189 0.97 7.05 17.87
CA LYS A 189 2.36 6.99 17.39
C LYS A 189 3.28 7.60 18.43
N LEU A 190 4.28 6.84 18.82
CA LEU A 190 5.24 7.20 19.84
C LEU A 190 6.65 7.26 19.24
N ARG A 191 7.33 8.39 19.41
CA ARG A 191 8.74 8.58 19.07
C ARG A 191 9.45 9.23 20.27
N PRO A 192 9.97 8.46 21.24
CA PRO A 192 10.51 9.02 22.50
C PRO A 192 11.62 10.05 22.32
N TRP A 193 12.47 9.94 21.29
CA TRP A 193 13.50 10.90 20.91
C TRP A 193 13.72 10.91 19.39
N ALA A 194 14.46 11.86 18.86
CA ALA A 194 14.59 12.10 17.42
C ALA A 194 15.13 10.90 16.60
N SER A 195 16.01 10.09 17.16
CA SER A 195 16.57 8.88 16.52
C SER A 195 15.96 7.57 17.01
N ALA A 196 14.91 7.64 17.82
CA ALA A 196 14.21 6.47 18.34
C ALA A 196 13.41 5.75 17.25
N PRO A 197 13.15 4.46 17.45
CA PRO A 197 12.08 3.78 16.73
C PRO A 197 10.75 4.52 16.87
N VAL A 198 9.95 4.48 15.81
CA VAL A 198 8.56 4.91 15.85
C VAL A 198 7.71 3.70 16.15
N PHE A 199 6.98 3.74 17.25
CA PHE A 199 6.01 2.72 17.63
C PHE A 199 4.62 3.22 17.26
N SER A 200 3.81 2.38 16.62
CA SER A 200 2.40 2.65 16.40
C SER A 200 1.53 1.55 16.98
N ILE A 201 0.38 1.95 17.49
CA ILE A 201 -0.69 1.08 17.97
C ILE A 201 -1.95 1.55 17.27
N ASP A 202 -2.58 0.70 16.51
CA ASP A 202 -3.79 0.99 15.77
C ASP A 202 -4.91 0.04 16.22
N TYR A 203 -6.05 0.60 16.58
CA TYR A 203 -7.25 -0.10 17.01
C TYR A 203 -8.43 0.26 16.12
N GLU A 204 -9.19 -0.73 15.73
CA GLU A 204 -10.38 -0.55 14.91
C GLU A 204 -11.46 -1.58 15.31
N ARG A 205 -12.70 -1.10 15.47
CA ARG A 205 -13.83 -1.96 15.84
C ARG A 205 -15.00 -1.76 14.89
N GLY A 206 -15.34 -2.81 14.14
CA GLY A 206 -16.56 -2.87 13.33
C GLY A 206 -17.81 -2.95 14.20
N LEU A 207 -18.71 -2.00 14.06
CA LEU A 207 -19.95 -1.94 14.81
C LEU A 207 -21.06 -2.66 14.06
N ARG A 208 -21.79 -3.52 14.78
CA ARG A 208 -23.02 -4.14 14.27
C ARG A 208 -24.15 -3.13 14.27
N GLY A 209 -24.84 -2.96 13.14
CA GLY A 209 -25.95 -2.01 12.98
C GLY A 209 -26.97 -2.49 11.97
N HIS A 210 -28.00 -1.69 11.70
CA HIS A 210 -29.09 -2.04 10.80
C HIS A 210 -28.64 -2.32 9.35
N GLU A 211 -27.60 -1.60 8.90
CA GLU A 211 -27.02 -1.77 7.56
C GLU A 211 -25.63 -2.40 7.55
N THR A 212 -25.04 -2.65 8.74
CA THR A 212 -23.70 -3.21 8.88
C THR A 212 -23.80 -4.68 9.26
N ASN A 213 -23.18 -5.55 8.44
CA ASN A 213 -23.21 -7.00 8.63
C ASN A 213 -21.86 -7.60 9.04
N LEU A 214 -20.87 -6.74 9.28
CA LEU A 214 -19.54 -7.14 9.73
C LEU A 214 -19.29 -6.68 11.16
N GLU A 215 -18.90 -7.60 12.00
CA GLU A 215 -18.49 -7.34 13.38
C GLU A 215 -17.06 -7.89 13.56
N TYR A 216 -16.14 -7.03 13.97
CA TYR A 216 -14.75 -7.38 14.23
C TYR A 216 -14.11 -6.38 15.18
N GLU A 217 -13.05 -6.81 15.83
CA GLU A 217 -12.17 -5.96 16.62
C GLU A 217 -10.73 -6.30 16.26
N ARG A 218 -9.98 -5.31 15.80
CA ARG A 218 -8.64 -5.45 15.25
C ARG A 218 -7.64 -4.57 15.97
N TRP A 219 -6.49 -5.14 16.25
CA TRP A 219 -5.32 -4.46 16.79
C TRP A 219 -4.15 -4.64 15.84
N GLU A 220 -3.41 -3.59 15.58
CA GLU A 220 -2.13 -3.63 14.89
C GLU A 220 -1.08 -2.88 15.70
N LEU A 221 0.08 -3.50 15.83
CA LEU A 221 1.26 -2.96 16.50
C LEU A 221 2.38 -2.93 15.48
N ASP A 222 3.06 -1.81 15.35
CA ASP A 222 4.19 -1.69 14.43
C ASP A 222 5.32 -0.87 15.07
N ALA A 223 6.56 -1.26 14.83
CA ALA A 223 7.75 -0.56 15.23
C ALA A 223 8.66 -0.39 14.01
N SER A 224 8.99 0.83 13.66
CA SER A 224 9.86 1.13 12.53
C SER A 224 11.05 1.97 12.98
N TRP A 225 12.24 1.56 12.57
CA TRP A 225 13.48 2.25 12.90
C TRP A 225 14.37 2.36 11.69
N LYS A 226 14.74 3.60 11.37
CA LYS A 226 15.69 3.92 10.31
C LYS A 226 16.92 4.55 10.93
N HIS A 227 18.02 3.83 10.90
CA HIS A 227 19.29 4.29 11.43
C HIS A 227 20.28 4.55 10.29
N ARG A 228 20.73 5.81 10.22
CA ARG A 228 21.79 6.21 9.30
C ARG A 228 23.12 6.08 9.99
N MET A 229 23.98 5.25 9.43
CA MET A 229 25.35 5.04 9.89
C MET A 229 26.33 5.95 9.13
N ARG A 230 27.57 5.90 9.53
CA ARG A 230 28.66 6.57 8.80
C ARG A 230 28.80 5.98 7.38
N ARG A 231 29.39 6.73 6.46
CA ARG A 231 29.64 6.30 5.06
C ARG A 231 28.40 5.99 4.24
N MET A 232 27.32 6.78 4.42
CA MET A 232 26.07 6.65 3.67
C MET A 232 25.36 5.30 3.79
N GLN A 233 25.68 4.55 4.83
CA GLN A 233 24.99 3.28 5.14
C GLN A 233 23.71 3.53 5.91
N THR A 234 22.70 2.74 5.65
CA THR A 234 21.41 2.82 6.34
C THR A 234 20.91 1.43 6.70
N VAL A 235 20.48 1.27 7.95
CA VAL A 235 19.73 0.09 8.41
C VAL A 235 18.28 0.52 8.61
N ASN A 236 17.36 -0.22 8.00
CA ASN A 236 15.95 -0.07 8.27
C ASN A 236 15.45 -1.38 8.91
N LEU A 237 14.85 -1.26 10.07
CA LEU A 237 14.20 -2.36 10.79
C LEU A 237 12.72 -2.02 10.93
N ARG A 238 11.87 -2.97 10.61
CA ARG A 238 10.45 -2.90 10.87
C ARG A 238 9.99 -4.21 11.49
N PHE A 239 9.32 -4.11 12.59
CA PHE A 239 8.75 -5.24 13.32
C PHE A 239 7.31 -4.91 13.68
N GLY A 240 6.40 -5.84 13.49
CA GLY A 240 5.00 -5.59 13.80
C GLY A 240 4.18 -6.85 13.87
N GLY A 241 2.96 -6.69 14.31
CA GLY A 241 1.98 -7.74 14.39
C GLY A 241 0.58 -7.18 14.45
N GLY A 242 -0.38 -7.99 14.09
CA GLY A 242 -1.79 -7.65 14.19
C GLY A 242 -2.60 -8.87 14.59
N PHE A 243 -3.72 -8.65 15.23
CA PHE A 243 -4.63 -9.71 15.64
C PHE A 243 -6.06 -9.22 15.77
N TYR A 244 -6.99 -10.15 15.66
CA TYR A 244 -8.40 -9.93 15.92
C TYR A 244 -8.76 -10.50 17.29
N THR A 245 -9.36 -9.70 18.16
CA THR A 245 -9.90 -10.15 19.48
C THR A 245 -11.33 -10.59 19.38
N ASN A 246 -12.11 -9.98 18.47
CA ASN A 246 -13.47 -10.38 18.16
C ASN A 246 -13.63 -10.41 16.64
N ARG A 247 -14.26 -11.45 16.11
CA ARG A 247 -14.53 -11.62 14.69
C ARG A 247 -15.83 -12.38 14.50
N GLY A 248 -16.74 -11.82 13.69
CA GLY A 248 -17.92 -12.54 13.21
C GLY A 248 -17.56 -13.59 12.15
N HIS A 249 -18.53 -14.38 11.71
CA HIS A 249 -18.32 -15.37 10.64
C HIS A 249 -17.84 -14.74 9.32
N ASN A 250 -18.21 -13.49 9.05
CA ASN A 250 -17.93 -12.79 7.79
C ASN A 250 -16.93 -11.64 7.98
N TYR A 251 -15.88 -11.82 8.75
CA TYR A 251 -14.85 -10.79 8.85
C TYR A 251 -13.88 -10.83 7.67
N PHE A 252 -13.29 -9.69 7.36
CA PHE A 252 -12.28 -9.57 6.32
C PHE A 252 -10.92 -9.28 6.96
N MET A 253 -9.87 -9.90 6.42
CA MET A 253 -8.48 -9.66 6.81
C MET A 253 -8.01 -8.31 6.27
N ASP A 254 -8.33 -7.23 6.96
CA ASP A 254 -8.01 -5.86 6.53
C ASP A 254 -6.84 -5.25 7.34
N PHE A 255 -5.78 -6.01 7.54
CA PHE A 255 -4.55 -5.46 8.09
C PHE A 255 -3.91 -4.48 7.11
N ALA A 256 -3.47 -3.32 7.60
CA ALA A 256 -2.91 -2.26 6.77
C ALA A 256 -1.71 -2.72 5.92
N ASN A 257 -0.99 -3.74 6.41
CA ASN A 257 0.21 -4.27 5.78
C ASN A 257 -0.05 -5.27 4.64
N PHE A 258 -1.29 -5.72 4.48
CA PHE A 258 -1.66 -6.76 3.50
C PHE A 258 -2.72 -6.30 2.50
N ARG A 259 -2.98 -5.01 2.42
CA ARG A 259 -3.94 -4.45 1.46
C ARG A 259 -3.41 -4.61 0.03
N ASP A 260 -4.23 -5.18 -0.84
CA ASP A 260 -3.94 -5.25 -2.27
C ASP A 260 -4.44 -3.96 -2.93
N GLN A 261 -3.52 -3.12 -3.38
CA GLN A 261 -3.86 -1.86 -4.03
C GLN A 261 -4.11 -2.05 -5.53
N ASN A 262 -5.25 -1.57 -6.02
CA ASN A 262 -5.59 -1.60 -7.44
C ASN A 262 -4.91 -0.49 -8.23
N LEU A 263 -4.64 0.64 -7.59
CA LEU A 263 -3.85 1.69 -8.21
C LEU A 263 -2.36 1.30 -8.21
N PRO A 264 -1.67 1.44 -9.34
CA PRO A 264 -0.23 1.24 -9.38
C PRO A 264 0.45 2.27 -8.47
N GLU A 265 1.33 1.85 -7.60
CA GLU A 265 2.05 2.76 -6.68
C GLU A 265 3.12 3.59 -7.40
N GLY A 266 3.36 3.32 -8.66
CA GLY A 266 4.46 3.88 -9.42
C GLY A 266 5.74 3.07 -9.16
N TRP A 267 6.80 3.50 -9.82
CA TRP A 267 8.10 2.89 -9.68
C TRP A 267 8.72 3.39 -8.38
N ASP A 268 8.66 2.56 -7.35
CA ASP A 268 9.29 2.80 -6.08
C ASP A 268 10.41 1.77 -5.89
N ASP A 269 11.59 2.25 -5.60
CA ASP A 269 12.75 1.43 -5.26
C ASP A 269 12.90 1.22 -3.75
N ASP A 270 11.98 1.77 -2.95
CA ASP A 270 11.96 1.54 -1.51
C ASP A 270 11.22 0.24 -1.17
N TRP A 271 11.99 -0.84 -1.07
CA TRP A 271 11.49 -2.16 -0.70
C TRP A 271 11.48 -2.38 0.82
N THR A 272 11.70 -1.32 1.58
CA THR A 272 11.82 -1.38 3.03
C THR A 272 10.48 -1.66 3.68
N GLY A 273 10.42 -2.73 4.47
CA GLY A 273 9.26 -3.04 5.29
C GLY A 273 8.08 -3.66 4.54
N ASN A 274 8.25 -4.06 3.27
CA ASN A 274 7.23 -4.69 2.46
C ASN A 274 7.69 -6.05 1.95
N PHE A 275 6.77 -7.01 1.86
CA PHE A 275 7.00 -8.28 1.17
C PHE A 275 6.91 -8.08 -0.34
N GLN A 276 7.80 -8.74 -1.09
CA GLN A 276 7.92 -8.57 -2.53
C GLN A 276 7.26 -9.69 -3.35
N LEU A 277 7.22 -10.90 -2.77
CA LEU A 277 6.70 -12.11 -3.39
C LEU A 277 5.47 -12.69 -2.66
N LEU A 278 5.08 -12.11 -1.51
CA LEU A 278 3.98 -12.61 -0.70
C LEU A 278 2.64 -12.57 -1.46
N SER A 279 2.03 -13.73 -1.59
CA SER A 279 0.71 -13.89 -2.21
C SER A 279 -0.42 -13.67 -1.19
N SER A 280 -1.50 -13.01 -1.60
CA SER A 280 -2.68 -12.77 -0.76
C SER A 280 -3.34 -14.05 -0.24
N HIS A 281 -3.28 -15.15 -1.00
CA HIS A 281 -3.83 -16.44 -0.58
C HIS A 281 -3.19 -17.01 0.69
N ARG A 282 -2.00 -16.55 1.08
CA ARG A 282 -1.30 -17.07 2.26
C ARG A 282 -1.81 -16.51 3.56
N TYR A 283 -2.34 -15.28 3.58
CA TYR A 283 -2.75 -14.60 4.81
C TYR A 283 -4.26 -14.40 4.97
N ASN A 284 -5.04 -14.78 3.97
CA ASN A 284 -6.49 -14.51 3.94
C ASN A 284 -7.32 -15.21 5.04
N GLN A 285 -6.76 -16.17 5.78
CA GLN A 285 -7.47 -16.92 6.83
C GLN A 285 -6.94 -16.65 8.24
N SER A 286 -5.86 -15.89 8.38
CA SER A 286 -5.19 -15.75 9.67
C SER A 286 -5.87 -14.75 10.56
N SER A 287 -6.10 -15.11 11.84
CA SER A 287 -6.59 -14.17 12.87
C SER A 287 -5.48 -13.31 13.45
N TYR A 288 -4.22 -13.67 13.25
CA TYR A 288 -3.06 -12.89 13.67
C TYR A 288 -1.90 -13.02 12.69
N TYR A 289 -0.99 -12.06 12.75
CA TYR A 289 0.30 -12.12 12.09
C TYR A 289 1.39 -11.51 12.98
N VAL A 290 2.61 -11.97 12.79
CA VAL A 290 3.83 -11.31 13.27
C VAL A 290 4.80 -11.20 12.10
N ARG A 291 5.38 -10.04 11.90
CA ARG A 291 6.35 -9.79 10.83
C ARG A 291 7.61 -9.12 11.32
N GLY A 292 8.70 -9.39 10.64
CA GLY A 292 9.96 -8.68 10.78
C GLY A 292 10.55 -8.40 9.40
N ASN A 293 10.99 -7.17 9.16
CA ASN A 293 11.66 -6.76 7.93
C ASN A 293 12.96 -6.04 8.31
N LEU A 294 14.06 -6.48 7.73
CA LEU A 294 15.37 -5.86 7.87
C LEU A 294 15.90 -5.53 6.48
N SER A 295 16.30 -4.30 6.26
CA SER A 295 17.06 -3.93 5.07
C SER A 295 18.33 -3.18 5.45
N TYR A 296 19.40 -3.51 4.78
CA TYR A 296 20.69 -2.84 4.88
C TYR A 296 21.06 -2.23 3.52
N GLU A 297 21.28 -0.94 3.52
CA GLU A 297 21.65 -0.18 2.34
C GLU A 297 23.07 0.37 2.50
N SER A 298 23.88 0.21 1.47
CA SER A 298 25.26 0.69 1.42
C SER A 298 25.62 1.12 0.00
N PRO A 299 26.53 2.09 -0.19
CA PRO A 299 27.03 2.43 -1.51
C PRO A 299 27.70 1.24 -2.22
N LEU A 300 28.37 0.38 -1.47
CA LEU A 300 29.11 -0.76 -2.01
C LEU A 300 29.01 -1.96 -1.05
N LEU A 301 28.43 -3.07 -1.54
CA LEU A 301 28.38 -4.38 -0.87
C LEU A 301 29.08 -5.44 -1.72
N LEU A 302 28.39 -5.94 -2.74
CA LEU A 302 28.86 -6.98 -3.65
C LEU A 302 29.40 -6.41 -4.97
N ALA A 303 28.92 -5.25 -5.39
CA ALA A 303 29.39 -4.60 -6.61
C ALA A 303 30.86 -4.21 -6.56
N SER A 304 31.42 -4.03 -5.36
CA SER A 304 32.85 -3.84 -5.15
C SER A 304 33.70 -5.03 -5.63
N LEU A 305 33.13 -6.23 -5.66
CA LEU A 305 33.78 -7.45 -6.15
C LEU A 305 33.87 -7.52 -7.68
N THR A 306 33.08 -6.70 -8.38
CA THR A 306 33.03 -6.66 -9.84
C THR A 306 33.43 -5.26 -10.34
N PRO A 307 34.65 -5.08 -10.91
CA PRO A 307 35.17 -3.76 -11.30
C PRO A 307 34.31 -3.02 -12.33
N LEU A 308 33.59 -3.75 -13.18
CA LEU A 308 32.71 -3.18 -14.20
C LEU A 308 31.42 -2.64 -13.59
N LEU A 309 30.76 -3.39 -12.70
CA LEU A 309 29.49 -2.98 -12.08
C LEU A 309 29.70 -1.91 -11.01
N GLY A 310 30.78 -1.99 -10.23
CA GLY A 310 31.05 -1.04 -9.15
C GLY A 310 31.19 0.43 -9.57
N ARG A 311 31.49 0.70 -10.86
CA ARG A 311 31.55 2.06 -11.41
C ARG A 311 30.17 2.70 -11.64
N TYR A 312 29.13 1.87 -11.85
CA TYR A 312 27.81 2.34 -12.23
C TYR A 312 26.81 2.22 -11.09
N VAL A 313 27.11 1.42 -10.06
CA VAL A 313 26.23 1.23 -8.91
C VAL A 313 26.40 2.38 -7.93
N GLU A 314 25.32 3.09 -7.66
CA GLU A 314 25.28 4.17 -6.68
C GLU A 314 24.95 3.64 -5.27
N ARG A 315 24.18 2.55 -5.21
CA ARG A 315 23.62 2.03 -3.96
C ARG A 315 23.24 0.56 -4.09
N GLU A 316 23.52 -0.20 -3.08
CA GLU A 316 23.14 -1.61 -2.97
C GLU A 316 22.30 -1.86 -1.71
N ARG A 317 21.41 -2.83 -1.77
CA ARG A 317 20.53 -3.21 -0.66
C ARG A 317 20.51 -4.70 -0.47
N ALA A 318 20.69 -5.15 0.76
CA ALA A 318 20.37 -6.50 1.20
C ALA A 318 19.10 -6.45 2.06
N TYR A 319 18.29 -7.48 1.97
CA TYR A 319 16.95 -7.46 2.45
C TYR A 319 16.54 -8.83 2.98
N VAL A 320 15.93 -8.86 4.16
CA VAL A 320 15.41 -10.06 4.82
C VAL A 320 14.05 -9.72 5.41
N SER A 321 13.06 -10.54 5.09
CA SER A 321 11.72 -10.41 5.68
C SER A 321 11.22 -11.75 6.14
N SER A 322 10.46 -11.76 7.23
CA SER A 322 9.83 -12.96 7.78
C SER A 322 8.42 -12.66 8.23
N LEU A 323 7.52 -13.60 8.00
CA LEU A 323 6.11 -13.55 8.36
C LEU A 323 5.69 -14.86 9.02
N LEU A 324 5.07 -14.74 10.17
CA LEU A 324 4.38 -15.81 10.87
C LEU A 324 2.89 -15.48 10.92
N ILE A 325 2.06 -16.41 10.47
CA ILE A 325 0.60 -16.32 10.48
C ILE A 325 0.00 -17.60 11.04
N GLU A 326 -1.28 -17.53 11.42
CA GLU A 326 -2.01 -18.64 12.01
C GLU A 326 -2.00 -19.88 11.09
N ASN A 327 -1.80 -21.05 11.69
CA ASN A 327 -1.91 -22.36 11.02
C ASN A 327 -1.00 -22.56 9.79
N THR A 328 0.00 -21.72 9.61
CA THR A 328 0.95 -21.84 8.49
C THR A 328 2.38 -21.95 8.96
N ARG A 329 3.24 -22.46 8.07
CA ARG A 329 4.68 -22.49 8.30
C ARG A 329 5.27 -21.10 8.14
N PRO A 330 6.35 -20.74 8.89
CA PRO A 330 7.01 -19.47 8.74
C PRO A 330 7.42 -19.20 7.29
N TYR A 331 7.03 -18.03 6.79
CA TYR A 331 7.38 -17.55 5.47
C TYR A 331 8.54 -16.57 5.60
N SER A 332 9.49 -16.63 4.68
CA SER A 332 10.64 -15.72 4.67
C SER A 332 10.99 -15.33 3.25
N GLU A 333 11.47 -14.10 3.08
CA GLU A 333 12.02 -13.59 1.83
C GLU A 333 13.44 -13.09 2.05
N LEU A 334 14.30 -13.39 1.09
CA LEU A 334 15.63 -12.80 0.97
C LEU A 334 15.70 -12.01 -0.32
N GLY A 335 16.34 -10.86 -0.30
CA GLY A 335 16.49 -10.05 -1.47
C GLY A 335 17.85 -9.35 -1.52
N TYR A 336 18.30 -9.11 -2.73
CA TYR A 336 19.44 -8.27 -3.03
C TYR A 336 19.10 -7.37 -4.22
N GLY A 337 19.45 -6.10 -4.13
CA GLY A 337 19.22 -5.17 -5.20
C GLY A 337 20.27 -4.09 -5.27
N PHE A 338 20.35 -3.46 -6.42
CA PHE A 338 21.24 -2.32 -6.65
C PHE A 338 20.53 -1.25 -7.45
N THR A 339 20.97 -0.01 -7.24
CA THR A 339 20.50 1.17 -7.94
C THR A 339 21.67 1.79 -8.69
N CYS A 340 21.47 1.99 -9.97
CA CYS A 340 22.35 2.75 -10.85
C CYS A 340 21.71 4.10 -11.18
N ARG A 341 22.43 4.95 -11.90
CA ARG A 341 21.90 6.24 -12.36
C ARG A 341 20.64 6.14 -13.22
N TYR A 342 20.46 5.04 -13.94
CA TYR A 342 19.41 4.88 -14.95
C TYR A 342 18.35 3.88 -14.55
N PHE A 343 18.64 2.94 -13.67
CA PHE A 343 17.72 1.90 -13.26
C PHE A 343 18.06 1.33 -11.88
N SER A 344 17.05 0.72 -11.26
CA SER A 344 17.19 -0.12 -10.08
C SER A 344 16.74 -1.54 -10.42
N MET A 345 17.45 -2.52 -9.89
CA MET A 345 17.14 -3.94 -10.06
C MET A 345 17.18 -4.65 -8.71
N GLY A 346 16.22 -5.51 -8.46
CA GLY A 346 16.15 -6.36 -7.26
C GLY A 346 15.80 -7.79 -7.60
N LEU A 347 16.49 -8.72 -6.97
CA LEU A 347 16.22 -10.15 -7.01
C LEU A 347 15.74 -10.59 -5.63
N PHE A 348 14.66 -11.33 -5.59
CA PHE A 348 14.02 -11.80 -4.37
C PHE A 348 13.76 -13.29 -4.46
N ALA A 349 13.96 -13.99 -3.36
CA ALA A 349 13.65 -15.40 -3.23
C ALA A 349 12.79 -15.62 -1.99
N SER A 350 11.75 -16.42 -2.10
CA SER A 350 10.86 -16.76 -1.00
C SER A 350 11.04 -18.22 -0.54
N PHE A 351 10.83 -18.41 0.76
CA PHE A 351 11.00 -19.68 1.44
C PHE A 351 9.84 -19.94 2.39
N LEU A 352 9.43 -21.19 2.49
CA LEU A 352 8.46 -21.67 3.47
C LEU A 352 9.13 -22.72 4.36
N SER A 353 9.33 -22.44 5.67
CA SER A 353 10.12 -23.29 6.55
C SER A 353 11.49 -23.68 5.96
N PHE A 354 12.21 -22.70 5.42
CA PHE A 354 13.51 -22.85 4.75
C PHE A 354 13.50 -23.65 3.43
N LYS A 355 12.33 -24.07 2.94
CA LYS A 355 12.20 -24.67 1.60
C LYS A 355 11.93 -23.58 0.59
N TYR A 356 12.76 -23.53 -0.45
CA TYR A 356 12.58 -22.60 -1.58
C TYR A 356 11.19 -22.76 -2.21
N GLN A 357 10.56 -21.65 -2.52
CA GLN A 357 9.25 -21.57 -3.16
C GLN A 357 9.33 -20.95 -4.55
N GLU A 358 9.74 -19.70 -4.61
CA GLU A 358 9.75 -18.94 -5.85
C GLU A 358 10.84 -17.87 -5.83
N MET A 359 11.17 -17.37 -7.00
CA MET A 359 12.09 -16.26 -7.21
C MET A 359 11.43 -15.22 -8.10
N GLY A 360 11.63 -13.95 -7.77
CA GLY A 360 11.14 -12.82 -8.52
C GLY A 360 12.21 -11.78 -8.77
N CYS A 361 12.02 -11.02 -9.83
CA CYS A 361 12.86 -9.88 -10.17
C CYS A 361 11.99 -8.64 -10.27
N LYS A 362 12.48 -7.54 -9.67
CA LYS A 362 11.91 -6.20 -9.89
C LYS A 362 12.91 -5.35 -10.63
N PHE A 363 12.41 -4.59 -11.56
CA PHE A 363 13.20 -3.66 -12.36
C PHE A 363 12.48 -2.31 -12.42
N THR A 364 13.22 -1.24 -12.18
CA THR A 364 12.70 0.12 -12.14
C THR A 364 13.59 1.05 -12.95
N PHE A 365 13.01 1.85 -13.82
CA PHE A 365 13.74 2.88 -14.54
C PHE A 365 13.87 4.15 -13.70
N GLU A 366 15.11 4.66 -13.53
CA GLU A 366 15.43 5.87 -12.77
C GLU A 366 15.51 7.13 -13.65
N LEU A 367 15.29 7.00 -14.96
CA LEU A 367 15.46 8.07 -15.95
C LEU A 367 14.70 9.36 -15.64
N PHE A 368 13.64 9.28 -14.82
CA PHE A 368 12.75 10.41 -14.54
C PHE A 368 12.80 10.90 -13.09
N ARG A 369 13.72 10.39 -12.29
CA ARG A 369 13.81 10.73 -10.86
C ARG A 369 14.38 12.12 -10.60
N ARG A 370 15.05 12.72 -11.56
CA ARG A 370 15.75 14.00 -11.44
C ARG A 370 15.18 15.13 -12.28
N TRP A 371 14.00 14.96 -12.86
CA TRP A 371 13.39 16.01 -13.69
C TRP A 371 12.24 16.72 -13.00
#